data_04811c637464fdfa70982d0cb4012f80
#
_entry.id   04811c637464fdfa70982d0cb4012f80
#
_cell.length_a   1.000
_cell.length_b   1.000
_cell.length_c   1.000
_cell.angle_alpha   90.00
_cell.angle_beta   90.00
_cell.angle_gamma   90.00
#
_symmetry.space_group_name_H-M   'P 1'
#
loop_
_entity.id
_entity.type
_entity.pdbx_description
1 polymer ?
#
loop_
_entity_poly.entity_id
_entity_poly.type
_entity_poly.pdbx_seq_one_letter_code
_entity_poly.pdbx_strand_id
1 'polypeptide(L)'
;MSENQNIPAIEMRGVNVGAMRDALFTVIEGMDWSMASGEFWVIAGQEHSGKSDLLMLTAGLMPPVAGSYKLFGNDTRNFGEAELAERLRVGFVFQGGNLFNQLTIAENIALPLQYQKDFTPAEAQREVRALLELMDLSPLADVTPSNIAANWRQRAALARALILQPEILLLDNPLSGFGARHSNWWLRFLDQLSRGQGQFGGKPMTIVVTADDLRPWQNAHRKFALLRDNKFIPLGTWNEVETANDPVVKELLAEPVELTP
;
A
#
# COMPACT_ATOMS: atom_id res chain seq x y z
N MET A 1 11.05 35.12 -2.80
CA MET A 1 11.45 33.78 -2.26
C MET A 1 10.17 33.13 -1.83
N SER A 2 9.57 32.30 -2.68
CA SER A 2 8.33 31.58 -2.38
C SER A 2 8.68 30.48 -1.38
N GLU A 3 8.06 30.53 -0.20
CA GLU A 3 8.00 29.42 0.74
C GLU A 3 7.41 28.21 0.00
N ASN A 4 8.27 27.27 -0.33
CA ASN A 4 7.87 25.96 -0.80
C ASN A 4 7.29 25.25 0.42
N GLN A 5 6.03 25.54 0.75
CA GLN A 5 5.29 24.79 1.78
C GLN A 5 5.30 23.34 1.31
N ASN A 6 5.98 22.51 2.06
CA ASN A 6 6.12 21.07 1.78
C ASN A 6 4.75 20.44 2.00
N ILE A 7 3.89 20.47 0.96
CA ILE A 7 2.51 19.96 1.01
C ILE A 7 2.59 18.46 1.32
N PRO A 8 1.96 17.97 2.41
CA PRO A 8 1.93 16.56 2.71
C PRO A 8 1.28 15.76 1.57
N ALA A 9 1.81 14.57 1.31
CA ALA A 9 1.17 13.65 0.37
C ALA A 9 -0.20 13.18 0.88
N ILE A 10 -0.32 13.01 2.21
CA ILE A 10 -1.54 12.64 2.92
C ILE A 10 -1.68 13.59 4.11
N GLU A 11 -2.88 14.21 4.27
CA GLU A 11 -3.23 14.97 5.46
C GLU A 11 -4.66 14.62 5.88
N MET A 12 -4.80 14.03 7.07
CA MET A 12 -6.08 13.66 7.67
C MET A 12 -6.23 14.37 9.02
N ARG A 13 -7.39 14.99 9.26
CA ARG A 13 -7.68 15.72 10.50
C ARG A 13 -9.04 15.32 11.04
N GLY A 14 -9.09 14.74 12.22
CA GLY A 14 -10.28 14.25 12.89
C GLY A 14 -11.06 13.23 12.05
N VAL A 15 -10.38 12.44 11.24
CA VAL A 15 -11.03 11.54 10.27
C VAL A 15 -11.63 10.32 10.97
N ASN A 16 -12.90 10.05 10.66
CA ASN A 16 -13.54 8.78 10.97
C ASN A 16 -13.53 7.89 9.72
N VAL A 17 -12.99 6.67 9.86
CA VAL A 17 -12.96 5.66 8.80
C VAL A 17 -14.16 4.73 8.96
N GLY A 18 -15.00 4.62 7.93
CA GLY A 18 -16.10 3.66 7.89
C GLY A 18 -15.64 2.27 7.48
N ALA A 19 -16.39 1.24 7.85
CA ALA A 19 -16.15 -0.09 7.35
C ALA A 19 -16.54 -0.19 5.86
N MET A 20 -15.73 -0.93 5.07
CA MET A 20 -15.99 -1.14 3.63
C MET A 20 -17.37 -1.80 3.38
N ARG A 21 -17.84 -2.66 4.28
CA ARG A 21 -19.13 -3.37 4.15
C ARG A 21 -20.32 -2.57 4.65
N ASP A 22 -20.08 -1.61 5.54
CA ASP A 22 -21.13 -0.74 6.12
C ASP A 22 -20.48 0.61 6.47
N ALA A 23 -20.64 1.59 5.59
CA ALA A 23 -20.07 2.92 5.76
C ALA A 23 -20.57 3.67 7.00
N LEU A 24 -21.67 3.23 7.60
CA LEU A 24 -22.20 3.80 8.86
C LEU A 24 -21.49 3.25 10.10
N PHE A 25 -20.82 2.11 9.97
CA PHE A 25 -20.03 1.53 11.06
C PHE A 25 -18.61 2.10 11.03
N THR A 26 -18.27 2.92 12.03
CA THR A 26 -16.94 3.53 12.15
C THR A 26 -15.95 2.53 12.75
N VAL A 27 -14.87 2.24 12.04
CA VAL A 27 -13.78 1.33 12.48
C VAL A 27 -12.58 2.08 13.06
N ILE A 28 -12.38 3.36 12.69
CA ILE A 28 -11.34 4.23 13.28
C ILE A 28 -11.97 5.60 13.51
N GLU A 29 -11.75 6.18 14.69
CA GLU A 29 -12.37 7.43 15.13
C GLU A 29 -11.35 8.53 15.36
N GLY A 30 -11.63 9.73 14.87
CA GLY A 30 -10.93 10.97 15.19
C GLY A 30 -9.44 10.92 14.84
N MET A 31 -9.08 10.29 13.71
CA MET A 31 -7.70 10.11 13.31
C MET A 31 -7.08 11.41 12.78
N ASP A 32 -5.93 11.76 13.36
CA ASP A 32 -5.03 12.78 12.82
C ASP A 32 -3.77 12.11 12.29
N TRP A 33 -3.52 12.27 10.99
CA TRP A 33 -2.35 11.70 10.33
C TRP A 33 -1.84 12.61 9.22
N SER A 34 -0.54 12.88 9.23
CA SER A 34 0.15 13.62 8.18
C SER A 34 1.36 12.85 7.71
N MET A 35 1.50 12.69 6.41
CA MET A 35 2.58 11.96 5.77
C MET A 35 3.20 12.81 4.67
N ALA A 36 4.51 13.06 4.77
CA ALA A 36 5.26 13.75 3.73
C ALA A 36 5.55 12.82 2.54
N SER A 37 5.80 13.41 1.36
CA SER A 37 6.27 12.64 0.20
C SER A 37 7.60 11.95 0.50
N GLY A 38 7.73 10.68 0.08
CA GLY A 38 8.92 9.85 0.29
C GLY A 38 9.01 9.17 1.65
N GLU A 39 8.04 9.36 2.55
CA GLU A 39 7.99 8.62 3.81
C GLU A 39 7.53 7.17 3.61
N PHE A 40 7.99 6.29 4.50
CA PHE A 40 7.56 4.90 4.56
C PHE A 40 6.90 4.62 5.92
N TRP A 41 5.60 4.30 5.89
CA TRP A 41 4.83 3.97 7.08
C TRP A 41 4.42 2.50 7.12
N VAL A 42 4.52 1.92 8.31
CA VAL A 42 4.01 0.58 8.63
C VAL A 42 2.88 0.73 9.64
N ILE A 43 1.67 0.39 9.23
CA ILE A 43 0.47 0.47 10.06
C ILE A 43 0.14 -0.94 10.56
N ALA A 44 0.42 -1.18 11.81
CA ALA A 44 0.22 -2.47 12.45
C ALA A 44 -1.15 -2.56 13.14
N GLY A 45 -1.61 -3.78 13.36
CA GLY A 45 -2.82 -4.03 14.13
C GLY A 45 -3.25 -5.49 13.99
N GLN A 46 -4.04 -5.96 14.95
CA GLN A 46 -4.65 -7.29 14.90
C GLN A 46 -5.60 -7.45 13.72
N GLU A 47 -6.05 -8.65 13.43
CA GLU A 47 -7.11 -8.88 12.45
C GLU A 47 -8.37 -8.07 12.79
N HIS A 48 -9.06 -7.58 11.76
CA HIS A 48 -10.26 -6.75 11.88
C HIS A 48 -10.08 -5.39 12.59
N SER A 49 -8.85 -4.90 12.75
CA SER A 49 -8.58 -3.57 13.34
C SER A 49 -8.87 -2.39 12.41
N GLY A 50 -9.37 -2.62 11.18
CA GLY A 50 -9.66 -1.55 10.21
C GLY A 50 -8.50 -1.20 9.28
N LYS A 51 -7.43 -2.02 9.20
CA LYS A 51 -6.25 -1.76 8.33
C LYS A 51 -6.60 -1.58 6.86
N SER A 52 -7.38 -2.53 6.32
CA SER A 52 -7.80 -2.48 4.91
C SER A 52 -8.75 -1.31 4.64
N ASP A 53 -9.67 -1.02 5.58
CA ASP A 53 -10.59 0.13 5.48
C ASP A 53 -9.81 1.45 5.43
N LEU A 54 -8.79 1.60 6.30
CA LEU A 54 -7.90 2.76 6.29
C LEU A 54 -7.18 2.90 4.95
N LEU A 55 -6.63 1.83 4.40
CA LEU A 55 -5.96 1.89 3.09
C LEU A 55 -6.93 2.24 1.96
N MET A 56 -8.16 1.71 1.98
CA MET A 56 -9.20 2.06 0.99
C MET A 56 -9.58 3.54 1.06
N LEU A 57 -9.73 4.09 2.27
CA LEU A 57 -9.94 5.52 2.45
C LEU A 57 -8.73 6.32 1.95
N THR A 58 -7.51 5.90 2.32
CA THR A 58 -6.26 6.55 1.88
C THR A 58 -6.09 6.54 0.37
N ALA A 59 -6.54 5.50 -0.32
CA ALA A 59 -6.57 5.42 -1.78
C ALA A 59 -7.64 6.33 -2.43
N GLY A 60 -8.47 7.02 -1.64
CA GLY A 60 -9.62 7.78 -2.14
C GLY A 60 -10.74 6.91 -2.73
N LEU A 61 -10.74 5.61 -2.40
CA LEU A 61 -11.78 4.66 -2.83
C LEU A 61 -13.01 4.69 -1.92
N MET A 62 -12.86 5.26 -0.72
CA MET A 62 -13.92 5.49 0.25
C MET A 62 -13.84 6.93 0.77
N PRO A 63 -14.98 7.62 0.95
CA PRO A 63 -14.98 8.92 1.61
C PRO A 63 -14.79 8.76 3.13
N PRO A 64 -14.26 9.75 3.83
CA PRO A 64 -14.29 9.79 5.29
C PRO A 64 -15.73 9.95 5.79
N VAL A 65 -16.10 9.25 6.88
CA VAL A 65 -17.41 9.42 7.55
C VAL A 65 -17.50 10.79 8.21
N ALA A 66 -16.38 11.26 8.77
CA ALA A 66 -16.25 12.60 9.37
C ALA A 66 -14.80 13.07 9.24
N GLY A 67 -14.57 14.36 9.54
CA GLY A 67 -13.24 14.96 9.44
C GLY A 67 -12.91 15.47 8.05
N SER A 68 -11.63 15.78 7.82
CA SER A 68 -11.13 16.22 6.53
C SER A 68 -9.95 15.38 6.09
N TYR A 69 -9.95 14.99 4.80
CA TYR A 69 -8.85 14.28 4.18
C TYR A 69 -8.40 15.03 2.92
N LYS A 70 -7.10 15.34 2.84
CA LYS A 70 -6.47 15.91 1.66
C LYS A 70 -5.41 14.97 1.11
N LEU A 71 -5.46 14.72 -0.18
CA LEU A 71 -4.46 13.99 -0.95
C LEU A 71 -3.69 14.99 -1.81
N PHE A 72 -2.37 15.09 -1.63
CA PHE A 72 -1.52 16.10 -2.27
C PHE A 72 -2.04 17.55 -2.13
N GLY A 73 -2.65 17.85 -0.99
CA GLY A 73 -3.25 19.16 -0.68
C GLY A 73 -4.67 19.38 -1.18
N ASN A 74 -5.23 18.48 -2.01
CA ASN A 74 -6.58 18.55 -2.55
C ASN A 74 -7.58 17.82 -1.65
N ASP A 75 -8.71 18.46 -1.33
CA ASP A 75 -9.76 17.86 -0.49
C ASP A 75 -10.47 16.72 -1.23
N THR A 76 -10.42 15.52 -0.66
CA THR A 76 -10.96 14.30 -1.29
C THR A 76 -12.48 14.26 -1.39
N ARG A 77 -13.21 15.10 -0.64
CA ARG A 77 -14.67 15.21 -0.73
C ARG A 77 -15.14 15.79 -2.06
N ASN A 78 -14.29 16.55 -2.73
CA ASN A 78 -14.58 17.21 -3.98
C ASN A 78 -14.03 16.44 -5.20
N PHE A 79 -13.63 15.17 -5.02
CA PHE A 79 -13.09 14.35 -6.10
C PHE A 79 -14.15 14.03 -7.17
N GLY A 80 -14.23 14.91 -8.18
CA GLY A 80 -14.94 14.70 -9.43
C GLY A 80 -14.05 14.07 -10.50
N GLU A 81 -14.42 14.23 -11.76
CA GLU A 81 -13.62 13.71 -12.89
C GLU A 81 -12.25 14.39 -13.01
N ALA A 82 -12.15 15.68 -12.68
CA ALA A 82 -10.90 16.44 -12.74
C ALA A 82 -9.86 15.90 -11.74
N GLU A 83 -10.30 15.38 -10.60
CA GLU A 83 -9.45 14.85 -9.53
C GLU A 83 -9.15 13.35 -9.71
N LEU A 84 -9.67 12.71 -10.76
CA LEU A 84 -9.31 11.34 -11.12
C LEU A 84 -7.79 11.22 -11.32
N ALA A 85 -7.15 12.26 -11.88
CA ALA A 85 -5.71 12.32 -12.05
C ALA A 85 -4.94 12.16 -10.73
N GLU A 86 -5.45 12.70 -9.62
CA GLU A 86 -4.84 12.55 -8.30
C GLU A 86 -4.91 11.10 -7.78
N ARG A 87 -6.02 10.41 -8.05
CA ARG A 87 -6.17 8.99 -7.69
C ARG A 87 -5.22 8.09 -8.48
N LEU A 88 -4.89 8.45 -9.72
CA LEU A 88 -3.95 7.70 -10.55
C LEU A 88 -2.51 7.81 -10.06
N ARG A 89 -2.21 8.77 -9.17
CA ARG A 89 -0.93 8.90 -8.48
C ARG A 89 -0.80 7.93 -7.30
N VAL A 90 -1.86 7.17 -6.99
CA VAL A 90 -1.89 6.19 -5.89
C VAL A 90 -2.00 4.79 -6.46
N GLY A 91 -0.99 3.97 -6.24
CA GLY A 91 -1.02 2.53 -6.52
C GLY A 91 -1.53 1.76 -5.32
N PHE A 92 -2.39 0.77 -5.54
CA PHE A 92 -2.94 -0.07 -4.48
C PHE A 92 -2.71 -1.56 -4.76
N VAL A 93 -2.18 -2.26 -3.76
CA VAL A 93 -1.99 -3.71 -3.80
C VAL A 93 -2.82 -4.34 -2.69
N PHE A 94 -3.91 -4.99 -3.06
CA PHE A 94 -4.76 -5.74 -2.13
C PHE A 94 -4.07 -7.00 -1.60
N GLN A 95 -4.39 -7.41 -0.40
CA GLN A 95 -4.03 -8.74 0.10
C GLN A 95 -4.52 -9.82 -0.89
N GLY A 96 -3.65 -10.75 -1.25
CA GLY A 96 -3.96 -11.78 -2.24
C GLY A 96 -3.91 -11.34 -3.71
N GLY A 97 -3.69 -10.04 -4.00
CA GLY A 97 -3.44 -9.48 -5.32
C GLY A 97 -4.68 -9.04 -6.10
N ASN A 98 -5.85 -9.63 -5.89
CA ASN A 98 -7.11 -9.29 -6.59
C ASN A 98 -6.94 -9.07 -8.11
N LEU A 99 -6.40 -10.07 -8.81
CA LEU A 99 -6.25 -10.08 -10.26
C LEU A 99 -7.51 -10.61 -10.93
N PHE A 100 -7.75 -10.19 -12.17
CA PHE A 100 -8.83 -10.74 -13.01
C PHE A 100 -8.43 -12.13 -13.52
N ASN A 101 -9.16 -13.17 -13.10
CA ASN A 101 -8.87 -14.56 -13.42
C ASN A 101 -9.06 -14.93 -14.90
N GLN A 102 -9.81 -14.13 -15.65
CA GLN A 102 -10.04 -14.31 -17.09
C GLN A 102 -8.90 -13.75 -17.94
N LEU A 103 -8.01 -12.96 -17.36
CA LEU A 103 -6.89 -12.33 -18.02
C LEU A 103 -5.58 -13.00 -17.63
N THR A 104 -4.61 -13.03 -18.52
CA THR A 104 -3.24 -13.44 -18.23
C THR A 104 -2.57 -12.45 -17.27
N ILE A 105 -1.41 -12.79 -16.75
CA ILE A 105 -0.61 -11.89 -15.92
C ILE A 105 -0.23 -10.63 -16.70
N ALA A 106 0.22 -10.76 -17.94
CA ALA A 106 0.57 -9.62 -18.79
C ALA A 106 -0.63 -8.70 -19.04
N GLU A 107 -1.81 -9.26 -19.35
CA GLU A 107 -3.04 -8.51 -19.55
C GLU A 107 -3.50 -7.78 -18.27
N ASN A 108 -3.43 -8.44 -17.10
CA ASN A 108 -3.71 -7.80 -15.81
C ASN A 108 -2.83 -6.57 -15.57
N ILE A 109 -1.53 -6.67 -15.88
CA ILE A 109 -0.57 -5.56 -15.72
C ILE A 109 -0.85 -4.44 -16.74
N ALA A 110 -1.29 -4.78 -17.95
CA ALA A 110 -1.57 -3.82 -19.02
C ALA A 110 -2.84 -2.98 -18.78
N LEU A 111 -3.82 -3.50 -18.03
CA LEU A 111 -5.14 -2.87 -17.85
C LEU A 111 -5.07 -1.38 -17.51
N PRO A 112 -4.28 -0.90 -16.53
CA PRO A 112 -4.28 0.52 -16.19
C PRO A 112 -3.80 1.42 -17.35
N LEU A 113 -2.88 0.97 -18.19
CA LEU A 113 -2.43 1.73 -19.36
C LEU A 113 -3.53 1.85 -20.42
N GLN A 114 -4.27 0.77 -20.66
CA GLN A 114 -5.34 0.74 -21.65
C GLN A 114 -6.52 1.61 -21.23
N TYR A 115 -6.90 1.60 -19.94
CA TYR A 115 -8.07 2.35 -19.45
C TYR A 115 -7.78 3.81 -19.10
N GLN A 116 -6.53 4.14 -18.71
CA GLN A 116 -6.21 5.47 -18.18
C GLN A 116 -5.33 6.31 -19.11
N LYS A 117 -4.65 5.69 -20.06
CA LYS A 117 -3.76 6.38 -20.99
C LYS A 117 -4.08 6.07 -22.45
N ASP A 118 -5.20 5.40 -22.72
CA ASP A 118 -5.65 5.02 -24.07
C ASP A 118 -4.56 4.30 -24.91
N PHE A 119 -3.65 3.59 -24.23
CA PHE A 119 -2.61 2.83 -24.91
C PHE A 119 -3.21 1.68 -25.70
N THR A 120 -2.79 1.53 -26.96
CA THR A 120 -3.06 0.30 -27.70
C THR A 120 -2.37 -0.90 -27.02
N PRO A 121 -2.84 -2.14 -27.23
CA PRO A 121 -2.18 -3.32 -26.71
C PRO A 121 -0.68 -3.42 -27.06
N ALA A 122 -0.30 -2.97 -28.27
CA ALA A 122 1.09 -2.99 -28.73
C ALA A 122 1.98 -1.96 -27.98
N GLU A 123 1.46 -0.78 -27.67
CA GLU A 123 2.16 0.24 -26.89
C GLU A 123 2.32 -0.21 -25.44
N ALA A 124 1.26 -0.75 -24.83
CA ALA A 124 1.29 -1.26 -23.46
C ALA A 124 2.27 -2.43 -23.30
N GLN A 125 2.44 -3.27 -24.34
CA GLN A 125 3.30 -4.47 -24.27
C GLN A 125 4.75 -4.18 -23.91
N ARG A 126 5.32 -3.06 -24.38
CA ARG A 126 6.70 -2.68 -24.06
C ARG A 126 6.87 -2.36 -22.57
N GLU A 127 5.95 -1.55 -22.02
CA GLU A 127 5.99 -1.17 -20.60
C GLU A 127 5.74 -2.39 -19.71
N VAL A 128 4.78 -3.24 -20.10
CA VAL A 128 4.47 -4.50 -19.40
C VAL A 128 5.66 -5.44 -19.37
N ARG A 129 6.40 -5.58 -20.50
CA ARG A 129 7.58 -6.44 -20.57
C ARG A 129 8.66 -6.02 -19.58
N ALA A 130 8.94 -4.72 -19.47
CA ALA A 130 9.92 -4.20 -18.51
C ALA A 130 9.54 -4.54 -17.06
N LEU A 131 8.24 -4.45 -16.71
CA LEU A 131 7.78 -4.83 -15.36
C LEU A 131 7.78 -6.35 -15.13
N LEU A 132 7.43 -7.14 -16.14
CA LEU A 132 7.51 -8.60 -16.04
C LEU A 132 8.95 -9.07 -15.74
N GLU A 133 9.94 -8.48 -16.41
CA GLU A 133 11.36 -8.76 -16.18
C GLU A 133 11.78 -8.32 -14.77
N LEU A 134 11.44 -7.08 -14.37
CA LEU A 134 11.78 -6.52 -13.06
C LEU A 134 11.21 -7.34 -11.89
N MET A 135 10.02 -7.92 -12.08
CA MET A 135 9.28 -8.67 -11.04
C MET A 135 9.53 -10.19 -11.09
N ASP A 136 10.44 -10.68 -11.95
CA ASP A 136 10.65 -12.12 -12.21
C ASP A 136 9.37 -12.83 -12.70
N LEU A 137 8.52 -12.13 -13.46
CA LEU A 137 7.23 -12.65 -13.93
C LEU A 137 7.23 -13.06 -15.40
N SER A 138 8.32 -12.84 -16.16
CA SER A 138 8.39 -13.14 -17.60
C SER A 138 7.95 -14.57 -17.95
N PRO A 139 8.32 -15.63 -17.20
CA PRO A 139 7.86 -17.00 -17.49
C PRO A 139 6.36 -17.22 -17.25
N LEU A 140 5.68 -16.30 -16.56
CA LEU A 140 4.28 -16.39 -16.17
C LEU A 140 3.40 -15.42 -16.96
N ALA A 141 3.95 -14.68 -17.93
CA ALA A 141 3.27 -13.61 -18.65
C ALA A 141 1.93 -14.04 -19.24
N ASP A 142 1.90 -15.20 -19.90
CA ASP A 142 0.75 -15.74 -20.60
C ASP A 142 -0.10 -16.70 -19.75
N VAL A 143 0.19 -16.80 -18.44
CA VAL A 143 -0.53 -17.67 -17.50
C VAL A 143 -1.61 -16.85 -16.78
N THR A 144 -2.75 -17.47 -16.50
CA THR A 144 -3.83 -16.83 -15.73
C THR A 144 -3.58 -16.93 -14.21
N PRO A 145 -4.09 -16.00 -13.40
CA PRO A 145 -3.85 -15.95 -11.96
C PRO A 145 -4.24 -17.21 -11.20
N SER A 146 -5.26 -17.93 -11.64
CA SER A 146 -5.69 -19.20 -11.03
C SER A 146 -4.63 -20.31 -11.10
N ASN A 147 -3.70 -20.23 -12.04
CA ASN A 147 -2.69 -21.26 -12.30
C ASN A 147 -1.32 -20.93 -11.71
N ILE A 148 -1.21 -19.89 -10.89
CA ILE A 148 0.03 -19.50 -10.22
C ILE A 148 -0.14 -19.41 -8.71
N ALA A 149 0.96 -19.57 -7.97
CA ALA A 149 0.96 -19.47 -6.51
C ALA A 149 0.69 -18.03 -6.02
N ALA A 150 0.19 -17.92 -4.79
CA ALA A 150 -0.24 -16.65 -4.19
C ALA A 150 0.85 -15.55 -4.20
N ASN A 151 2.11 -15.91 -3.93
CA ASN A 151 3.24 -14.99 -3.97
C ASN A 151 3.46 -14.36 -5.36
N TRP A 152 3.24 -15.11 -6.43
CA TRP A 152 3.36 -14.60 -7.80
C TRP A 152 2.15 -13.72 -8.18
N ARG A 153 0.95 -14.07 -7.73
CA ARG A 153 -0.24 -13.20 -7.87
C ARG A 153 -0.01 -11.85 -7.20
N GLN A 154 0.56 -11.86 -5.98
CA GLN A 154 0.84 -10.64 -5.24
C GLN A 154 1.89 -9.76 -5.97
N ARG A 155 2.95 -10.36 -6.55
CA ARG A 155 3.93 -9.62 -7.36
C ARG A 155 3.30 -9.05 -8.63
N ALA A 156 2.44 -9.80 -9.30
CA ALA A 156 1.73 -9.31 -10.50
C ALA A 156 0.80 -8.14 -10.15
N ALA A 157 0.14 -8.19 -9.00
CA ALA A 157 -0.66 -7.06 -8.50
C ALA A 157 0.21 -5.83 -8.19
N LEU A 158 1.41 -6.02 -7.66
CA LEU A 158 2.39 -4.95 -7.48
C LEU A 158 2.81 -4.35 -8.83
N ALA A 159 3.13 -5.18 -9.83
CA ALA A 159 3.45 -4.72 -11.18
C ALA A 159 2.29 -3.91 -11.77
N ARG A 160 1.05 -4.39 -11.65
CA ARG A 160 -0.15 -3.66 -12.07
C ARG A 160 -0.31 -2.31 -11.37
N ALA A 161 0.00 -2.23 -10.08
CA ALA A 161 -0.07 -0.98 -9.33
C ALA A 161 1.03 0.01 -9.75
N LEU A 162 2.20 -0.48 -10.13
CA LEU A 162 3.36 0.34 -10.49
C LEU A 162 3.39 0.80 -11.96
N ILE A 163 2.57 0.19 -12.86
CA ILE A 163 2.62 0.49 -14.30
C ILE A 163 2.30 1.95 -14.64
N LEU A 164 1.49 2.62 -13.81
CA LEU A 164 1.18 4.05 -13.95
C LEU A 164 2.18 4.96 -13.26
N GLN A 165 3.25 4.42 -12.68
CA GLN A 165 4.29 5.14 -11.94
C GLN A 165 3.71 6.03 -10.81
N PRO A 166 2.99 5.44 -9.84
CA PRO A 166 2.36 6.19 -8.76
C PRO A 166 3.40 6.86 -7.85
N GLU A 167 2.98 7.93 -7.17
CA GLU A 167 3.80 8.62 -6.17
C GLU A 167 3.57 8.05 -4.76
N ILE A 168 2.39 7.46 -4.52
CA ILE A 168 2.06 6.74 -3.28
C ILE A 168 1.78 5.28 -3.64
N LEU A 169 2.35 4.35 -2.88
CA LEU A 169 2.07 2.92 -2.97
C LEU A 169 1.48 2.42 -1.65
N LEU A 170 0.26 1.93 -1.72
CA LEU A 170 -0.47 1.35 -0.60
C LEU A 170 -0.50 -0.18 -0.74
N LEU A 171 -0.09 -0.90 0.32
CA LEU A 171 -0.01 -2.36 0.29
C LEU A 171 -0.72 -2.96 1.49
N ASP A 172 -1.74 -3.75 1.21
CA ASP A 172 -2.50 -4.44 2.26
C ASP A 172 -1.85 -5.78 2.59
N ASN A 173 -1.22 -5.83 3.76
CA ASN A 173 -0.56 -7.00 4.35
C ASN A 173 0.32 -7.80 3.35
N PRO A 174 1.29 -7.15 2.69
CA PRO A 174 1.98 -7.73 1.52
C PRO A 174 2.85 -8.94 1.85
N LEU A 175 3.17 -9.20 3.12
CA LEU A 175 4.02 -10.32 3.53
C LEU A 175 3.22 -11.51 4.09
N SER A 176 1.90 -11.38 4.24
CA SER A 176 1.06 -12.40 4.85
C SER A 176 1.13 -13.75 4.12
N GLY A 177 1.40 -14.80 4.87
CA GLY A 177 1.43 -16.17 4.36
C GLY A 177 2.65 -16.52 3.49
N PHE A 178 3.67 -15.67 3.46
CA PHE A 178 4.88 -15.92 2.66
C PHE A 178 6.05 -16.41 3.53
N GLY A 179 6.78 -17.40 3.00
CA GLY A 179 8.04 -17.82 3.60
C GLY A 179 9.15 -16.78 3.40
N ALA A 180 10.23 -16.90 4.18
CA ALA A 180 11.34 -15.94 4.29
C ALA A 180 11.91 -15.48 2.93
N ARG A 181 12.02 -16.39 1.95
CA ARG A 181 12.56 -16.05 0.62
C ARG A 181 11.72 -14.98 -0.10
N HIS A 182 10.40 -15.11 -0.07
CA HIS A 182 9.49 -14.17 -0.73
C HIS A 182 9.38 -12.87 0.06
N SER A 183 9.30 -12.95 1.39
CA SER A 183 9.31 -11.77 2.26
C SER A 183 10.57 -10.94 2.08
N ASN A 184 11.75 -11.57 2.00
CA ASN A 184 13.02 -10.87 1.76
C ASN A 184 13.06 -10.17 0.40
N TRP A 185 12.47 -10.76 -0.64
CA TRP A 185 12.34 -10.10 -1.93
C TRP A 185 11.50 -8.82 -1.82
N TRP A 186 10.32 -8.91 -1.18
CA TRP A 186 9.42 -7.78 -0.96
C TRP A 186 10.09 -6.65 -0.19
N LEU A 187 10.73 -6.96 0.92
CA LEU A 187 11.40 -5.97 1.77
C LEU A 187 12.49 -5.22 1.01
N ARG A 188 13.35 -5.94 0.26
CA ARG A 188 14.40 -5.33 -0.56
C ARG A 188 13.81 -4.45 -1.66
N PHE A 189 12.78 -4.93 -2.33
CA PHE A 189 12.15 -4.19 -3.42
C PHE A 189 11.49 -2.90 -2.92
N LEU A 190 10.74 -2.96 -1.82
CA LEU A 190 10.13 -1.79 -1.20
C LEU A 190 11.19 -0.80 -0.67
N ASP A 191 12.29 -1.27 -0.11
CA ASP A 191 13.40 -0.41 0.31
C ASP A 191 14.06 0.30 -0.89
N GLN A 192 14.20 -0.36 -2.04
CA GLN A 192 14.70 0.28 -3.27
C GLN A 192 13.74 1.38 -3.74
N LEU A 193 12.44 1.11 -3.78
CA LEU A 193 11.43 2.10 -4.15
C LEU A 193 11.43 3.31 -3.20
N SER A 194 11.50 3.08 -1.89
CA SER A 194 11.49 4.15 -0.87
C SER A 194 12.71 5.06 -0.94
N ARG A 195 13.82 4.58 -1.52
CA ARG A 195 15.06 5.35 -1.73
C ARG A 195 15.15 5.98 -3.12
N GLY A 196 14.13 5.82 -3.96
CA GLY A 196 14.16 6.27 -5.34
C GLY A 196 15.20 5.54 -6.20
N GLN A 197 15.55 4.30 -5.83
CA GLN A 197 16.48 3.47 -6.58
C GLN A 197 15.72 2.61 -7.60
N GLY A 198 16.35 2.34 -8.74
CA GLY A 198 15.78 1.51 -9.79
C GLY A 198 15.05 2.29 -10.89
N GLN A 199 14.10 1.64 -11.58
CA GLN A 199 13.50 2.13 -12.83
C GLN A 199 12.35 3.14 -12.63
N PHE A 200 11.95 3.43 -11.39
CA PHE A 200 10.79 4.28 -11.08
C PHE A 200 11.16 5.75 -10.84
N GLY A 201 11.75 6.41 -11.84
CA GLY A 201 11.89 7.86 -11.91
C GLY A 201 12.91 8.51 -10.96
N GLY A 202 13.70 7.74 -10.18
CA GLY A 202 14.77 8.27 -9.33
C GLY A 202 14.31 9.13 -8.14
N LYS A 203 13.01 9.17 -7.86
CA LYS A 203 12.45 9.85 -6.68
C LYS A 203 12.02 8.84 -5.62
N PRO A 204 12.24 9.14 -4.32
CA PRO A 204 11.70 8.33 -3.23
C PRO A 204 10.19 8.17 -3.34
N MET A 205 9.70 6.92 -3.35
CA MET A 205 8.27 6.62 -3.36
C MET A 205 7.69 6.70 -1.95
N THR A 206 6.53 7.30 -1.81
CA THR A 206 5.77 7.32 -0.57
C THR A 206 5.11 5.94 -0.40
N ILE A 207 5.34 5.25 0.72
CA ILE A 207 4.88 3.87 0.90
C ILE A 207 4.11 3.73 2.20
N VAL A 208 2.94 3.12 2.13
CA VAL A 208 2.17 2.70 3.31
C VAL A 208 1.91 1.21 3.21
N VAL A 209 2.30 0.46 4.21
CA VAL A 209 1.98 -0.96 4.33
C VAL A 209 1.15 -1.21 5.58
N THR A 210 0.21 -2.14 5.52
CA THR A 210 -0.39 -2.72 6.72
C THR A 210 0.31 -4.01 7.10
N ALA A 211 0.36 -4.33 8.37
CA ALA A 211 1.01 -5.53 8.88
C ALA A 211 0.30 -6.11 10.10
N ASP A 212 0.35 -7.42 10.24
CA ASP A 212 -0.04 -8.22 11.40
C ASP A 212 1.18 -8.82 12.14
N ASP A 213 2.39 -8.60 11.61
CA ASP A 213 3.68 -8.95 12.17
C ASP A 213 4.66 -7.79 11.94
N LEU A 214 5.20 -7.19 13.01
CA LEU A 214 6.12 -6.06 12.92
C LEU A 214 7.58 -6.47 12.68
N ARG A 215 7.97 -7.70 13.01
CA ARG A 215 9.37 -8.15 12.98
C ARG A 215 10.05 -7.99 11.62
N PRO A 216 9.42 -8.33 10.48
CA PRO A 216 10.06 -8.17 9.19
C PRO A 216 10.30 -6.70 8.80
N TRP A 217 9.59 -5.78 9.46
CA TRP A 217 9.58 -4.36 9.11
C TRP A 217 10.63 -3.52 9.84
N GLN A 218 11.52 -4.14 10.62
CA GLN A 218 12.60 -3.46 11.34
C GLN A 218 13.48 -2.64 10.39
N ASN A 219 13.40 -1.31 10.48
CA ASN A 219 14.21 -0.38 9.71
C ASN A 219 14.13 1.02 10.32
N ALA A 220 15.28 1.68 10.51
CA ALA A 220 15.37 3.01 11.13
C ALA A 220 14.71 4.14 10.31
N HIS A 221 14.48 3.93 9.01
CA HIS A 221 13.88 4.94 8.12
C HIS A 221 12.37 4.80 7.97
N ARG A 222 11.75 3.84 8.65
CA ARG A 222 10.30 3.64 8.65
C ARG A 222 9.65 4.29 9.85
N LYS A 223 8.43 4.78 9.65
CA LYS A 223 7.53 5.24 10.70
C LYS A 223 6.47 4.19 10.97
N PHE A 224 6.03 4.10 12.18
CA PHE A 224 5.10 3.08 12.64
C PHE A 224 3.87 3.68 13.27
N ALA A 225 2.73 3.04 13.09
CA ALA A 225 1.49 3.32 13.80
C ALA A 225 0.77 2.01 14.16
N LEU A 226 -0.05 2.05 15.20
CA LEU A 226 -0.88 0.94 15.65
C LEU A 226 -2.35 1.28 15.47
N LEU A 227 -3.14 0.36 14.93
CA LEU A 227 -4.60 0.39 14.99
C LEU A 227 -5.08 -0.51 16.13
N ARG A 228 -5.68 0.11 17.15
CA ARG A 228 -6.21 -0.58 18.31
C ARG A 228 -7.37 0.21 18.92
N ASP A 229 -8.39 -0.48 19.39
CA ASP A 229 -9.56 0.11 20.08
C ASP A 229 -10.17 1.27 19.29
N ASN A 230 -10.35 1.08 17.98
CA ASN A 230 -10.85 2.07 17.01
C ASN A 230 -10.02 3.37 16.94
N LYS A 231 -8.73 3.32 17.34
CA LYS A 231 -7.83 4.48 17.32
C LYS A 231 -6.61 4.21 16.45
N PHE A 232 -6.12 5.28 15.80
CA PHE A 232 -4.85 5.34 15.14
C PHE A 232 -3.82 5.93 16.11
N ILE A 233 -2.82 5.15 16.49
CA ILE A 233 -1.82 5.51 17.49
C ILE A 233 -0.46 5.57 16.81
N PRO A 234 0.12 6.76 16.55
CA PRO A 234 1.48 6.87 16.06
C PRO A 234 2.47 6.27 17.08
N LEU A 235 3.33 5.39 16.63
CA LEU A 235 4.38 4.77 17.47
C LEU A 235 5.76 5.41 17.25
N GLY A 236 5.94 6.17 16.15
CA GLY A 236 7.23 6.80 15.83
C GLY A 236 8.16 5.89 15.02
N THR A 237 9.44 5.84 15.39
CA THR A 237 10.51 5.06 14.74
C THR A 237 10.60 3.64 15.30
N TRP A 238 11.46 2.80 14.71
CA TRP A 238 11.67 1.44 15.22
C TRP A 238 12.15 1.39 16.68
N ASN A 239 13.00 2.32 17.10
CA ASN A 239 13.47 2.37 18.50
C ASN A 239 12.31 2.59 19.49
N GLU A 240 11.31 3.38 19.09
CA GLU A 240 10.11 3.63 19.90
C GLU A 240 9.20 2.40 19.91
N VAL A 241 9.11 1.67 18.79
CA VAL A 241 8.37 0.39 18.72
C VAL A 241 8.98 -0.66 19.64
N GLU A 242 10.31 -0.85 19.62
CA GLU A 242 11.02 -1.83 20.49
C GLU A 242 10.84 -1.54 21.98
N THR A 243 10.76 -0.28 22.35
CA THR A 243 10.62 0.16 23.75
C THR A 243 9.17 0.35 24.18
N ALA A 244 8.21 0.20 23.27
CA ALA A 244 6.79 0.38 23.57
C ALA A 244 6.30 -0.62 24.63
N ASN A 245 5.67 -0.09 25.68
CA ASN A 245 5.05 -0.94 26.71
C ASN A 245 3.58 -1.24 26.42
N ASP A 246 3.25 -1.43 25.15
CA ASP A 246 1.92 -1.75 24.66
C ASP A 246 1.76 -3.27 24.47
N PRO A 247 0.72 -3.92 25.03
CA PRO A 247 0.54 -5.36 24.94
C PRO A 247 0.33 -5.84 23.49
N VAL A 248 -0.35 -5.06 22.64
CA VAL A 248 -0.58 -5.42 21.24
C VAL A 248 0.72 -5.28 20.44
N VAL A 249 1.53 -4.25 20.69
CA VAL A 249 2.86 -4.13 20.04
C VAL A 249 3.74 -5.32 20.42
N LYS A 250 3.72 -5.74 21.69
CA LYS A 250 4.48 -6.92 22.15
C LYS A 250 4.01 -8.20 21.47
N GLU A 251 2.70 -8.37 21.29
CA GLU A 251 2.12 -9.49 20.55
C GLU A 251 2.58 -9.51 19.08
N LEU A 252 2.53 -8.34 18.40
CA LEU A 252 2.96 -8.21 17.01
C LEU A 252 4.47 -8.33 16.79
N LEU A 253 5.26 -8.27 17.86
CA LEU A 253 6.69 -8.53 17.90
C LEU A 253 7.03 -9.96 18.37
N ALA A 254 6.07 -10.69 18.93
CA ALA A 254 6.30 -12.04 19.44
C ALA A 254 6.51 -13.04 18.27
N GLU A 255 7.33 -14.07 18.52
CA GLU A 255 7.44 -15.18 17.59
C GLU A 255 6.10 -15.93 17.51
N PRO A 256 5.70 -16.42 16.32
CA PRO A 256 4.55 -17.29 16.21
C PRO A 256 4.74 -18.48 17.15
N VAL A 257 3.74 -18.77 17.96
CA VAL A 257 3.76 -19.99 18.74
C VAL A 257 3.77 -21.15 17.76
N GLU A 258 4.88 -21.90 17.68
CA GLU A 258 4.89 -23.16 16.95
C GLU A 258 3.88 -24.09 17.63
N LEU A 259 2.74 -24.28 17.00
CA LEU A 259 1.84 -25.36 17.37
C LEU A 259 2.58 -26.66 17.05
N THR A 260 3.23 -27.25 18.06
CA THR A 260 3.73 -28.61 17.95
C THR A 260 2.58 -29.53 17.54
N PRO A 261 2.77 -30.38 16.54
CA PRO A 261 1.74 -31.26 15.98
C PRO A 261 1.22 -32.25 16.98
#